data_2e1154abd3522f501fdc5dd6363ce9a6
#
_entry.id   2e1154abd3522f501fdc5dd6363ce9a6
#
_cell.length_a   1.000
_cell.length_b   1.000
_cell.length_c   1.000
_cell.angle_alpha   90.00
_cell.angle_beta   90.00
_cell.angle_gamma   90.00
#
_symmetry.space_group_name_H-M   'P 1'
#
loop_
_entity.id
_entity.type
_entity.pdbx_description
1 polymer ?
#
loop_
_entity_poly.entity_id
_entity_poly.type
_entity_poly.pdbx_seq_one_letter_code
_entity_poly.pdbx_strand_id
1 'polypeptide(L)'
;MPVADRQNDGAATPLRITPTIFVALVFGLLLAVLAFSQAAASTGLRFDTFRPLGGSFFSWRGAQRDLAIDLFENRKKVNSARLIRSGRAGLTYAPLSARSLWMVGKGYEAQQRPAAARRAMLRAQMITRRDAAVQLWLAEAAFRREDIAAGLAHYDLMMRSEPATTGEILPRLAAIIVAPEGRRFLLPYARASNPWFSPLLTTAANKLPKAEPVGRLLIERRAKAPDIDGLEETYAGLMTKMVNEGAVDVALRVYPLLPKARKGVLNDISGVVDGKVAEGYPPFIWSFANDAYGATLVGTDANSSGMEFYGAPGTVGLAASKLVTPGSATQLRWRVLDRSANLQSRATWVASCVAGRGKGTEQTSINLLDRAVPLNKPLVMPLPANCTVVRVDMRVAGGIGTSPVSLIVDNLGLVKAASVN
;
A
#
# COMPACT_ATOMS: atom_id res chain seq x y z
N MET A 1 -21.69 -75.56 -43.67
CA MET A 1 -22.39 -74.27 -43.72
C MET A 1 -21.36 -73.21 -44.10
N PRO A 2 -21.45 -72.60 -45.30
CA PRO A 2 -20.50 -71.62 -45.77
C PRO A 2 -20.92 -70.24 -45.30
N VAL A 3 -19.93 -69.51 -44.81
CA VAL A 3 -20.00 -68.07 -44.44
C VAL A 3 -19.95 -67.24 -45.73
N ALA A 4 -20.99 -66.47 -45.95
CA ALA A 4 -21.08 -65.54 -47.10
C ALA A 4 -20.26 -64.26 -46.82
N ASP A 5 -19.25 -64.04 -47.64
CA ASP A 5 -18.45 -62.87 -47.74
C ASP A 5 -19.25 -61.75 -48.45
N ARG A 6 -19.65 -60.68 -47.74
CA ARG A 6 -20.28 -59.50 -48.32
C ARG A 6 -19.19 -58.47 -48.60
N GLN A 7 -18.63 -58.50 -49.79
CA GLN A 7 -17.90 -57.37 -50.31
C GLN A 7 -18.85 -56.16 -50.51
N ASN A 8 -18.60 -55.10 -49.73
CA ASN A 8 -19.34 -53.86 -49.80
C ASN A 8 -18.56 -52.89 -50.68
N ASP A 9 -18.70 -52.99 -52.01
CA ASP A 9 -18.13 -52.05 -52.98
C ASP A 9 -18.91 -50.72 -52.92
N GLY A 10 -18.65 -49.91 -51.88
CA GLY A 10 -19.08 -48.50 -51.79
C GLY A 10 -18.31 -47.64 -52.79
N ALA A 11 -18.69 -47.63 -54.05
CA ALA A 11 -18.18 -46.67 -55.01
C ALA A 11 -18.52 -45.24 -54.55
N ALA A 12 -17.50 -44.50 -54.10
CA ALA A 12 -17.61 -43.06 -53.74
C ALA A 12 -18.02 -42.28 -54.99
N THR A 13 -19.26 -41.84 -55.03
CA THR A 13 -19.78 -40.97 -56.10
C THR A 13 -18.98 -39.62 -56.05
N PRO A 14 -18.35 -39.21 -57.13
CA PRO A 14 -17.59 -37.96 -57.12
C PRO A 14 -18.55 -36.79 -56.91
N LEU A 15 -18.26 -35.98 -55.87
CA LEU A 15 -19.00 -34.76 -55.52
C LEU A 15 -18.91 -33.82 -56.73
N ARG A 16 -20.00 -33.72 -57.52
CA ARG A 16 -20.11 -32.74 -58.59
C ARG A 16 -20.32 -31.36 -57.98
N ILE A 17 -19.24 -30.59 -57.89
CA ILE A 17 -19.28 -29.19 -57.43
C ILE A 17 -20.05 -28.38 -58.45
N THR A 18 -21.27 -28.01 -58.15
CA THR A 18 -22.04 -27.09 -59.00
C THR A 18 -21.45 -25.67 -58.89
N PRO A 19 -21.57 -24.82 -59.92
CA PRO A 19 -21.06 -23.45 -59.87
C PRO A 19 -21.52 -22.67 -58.63
N THR A 20 -22.74 -22.95 -58.15
CA THR A 20 -23.31 -22.36 -56.93
C THR A 20 -22.56 -22.80 -55.66
N ILE A 21 -22.17 -24.06 -55.56
CA ILE A 21 -21.38 -24.57 -54.43
C ILE A 21 -19.99 -23.99 -54.46
N PHE A 22 -19.38 -23.85 -55.61
CA PHE A 22 -18.06 -23.20 -55.77
C PHE A 22 -18.09 -21.73 -55.33
N VAL A 23 -19.08 -20.94 -55.75
CA VAL A 23 -19.26 -19.54 -55.35
C VAL A 23 -19.49 -19.44 -53.84
N ALA A 24 -20.32 -20.32 -53.24
CA ALA A 24 -20.56 -20.34 -51.80
C ALA A 24 -19.28 -20.68 -51.01
N LEU A 25 -18.46 -21.61 -51.47
CA LEU A 25 -17.19 -21.97 -50.85
C LEU A 25 -16.18 -20.81 -50.92
N VAL A 26 -16.04 -20.15 -52.07
CA VAL A 26 -15.15 -19.00 -52.23
C VAL A 26 -15.61 -17.83 -51.32
N PHE A 27 -16.92 -17.55 -51.26
CA PHE A 27 -17.45 -16.53 -50.41
C PHE A 27 -17.30 -16.87 -48.91
N GLY A 28 -17.53 -18.14 -48.53
CA GLY A 28 -17.29 -18.65 -47.18
C GLY A 28 -15.84 -18.53 -46.74
N LEU A 29 -14.90 -18.87 -47.66
CA LEU A 29 -13.45 -18.73 -47.42
C LEU A 29 -13.06 -17.25 -47.25
N LEU A 30 -13.59 -16.34 -48.07
CA LEU A 30 -13.36 -14.91 -47.98
C LEU A 30 -13.85 -14.36 -46.62
N LEU A 31 -15.06 -14.75 -46.18
CA LEU A 31 -15.59 -14.37 -44.89
C LEU A 31 -14.75 -14.93 -43.74
N ALA A 32 -14.32 -16.17 -43.83
CA ALA A 32 -13.44 -16.81 -42.82
C ALA A 32 -12.10 -16.08 -42.70
N VAL A 33 -11.45 -15.71 -43.82
CA VAL A 33 -10.21 -14.91 -43.82
C VAL A 33 -10.43 -13.54 -43.21
N LEU A 34 -11.53 -12.86 -43.53
CA LEU A 34 -11.87 -11.57 -42.95
C LEU A 34 -12.11 -11.69 -41.43
N ALA A 35 -12.89 -12.68 -40.99
CA ALA A 35 -13.15 -12.92 -39.58
C ALA A 35 -11.87 -13.26 -38.83
N PHE A 36 -11.02 -14.12 -39.36
CA PHE A 36 -9.73 -14.47 -38.78
C PHE A 36 -8.82 -13.23 -38.67
N SER A 37 -8.72 -12.41 -39.72
CA SER A 37 -7.88 -11.21 -39.71
C SER A 37 -8.35 -10.22 -38.62
N GLN A 38 -9.66 -10.05 -38.42
CA GLN A 38 -10.23 -9.20 -37.38
C GLN A 38 -10.00 -9.81 -35.96
N ALA A 39 -10.17 -11.13 -35.82
CA ALA A 39 -9.90 -11.82 -34.57
C ALA A 39 -8.40 -11.73 -34.19
N ALA A 40 -7.50 -12.00 -35.15
CA ALA A 40 -6.06 -11.91 -34.95
C ALA A 40 -5.62 -10.48 -34.56
N ALA A 41 -6.16 -9.46 -35.22
CA ALA A 41 -5.90 -8.07 -34.88
C ALA A 41 -6.38 -7.69 -33.47
N SER A 42 -7.58 -8.16 -33.06
CA SER A 42 -8.12 -7.89 -31.73
C SER A 42 -7.36 -8.64 -30.63
N THR A 43 -6.91 -9.86 -30.91
CA THR A 43 -6.10 -10.68 -30.00
C THR A 43 -4.70 -10.10 -29.83
N GLY A 44 -4.05 -9.68 -30.91
CA GLY A 44 -2.75 -9.02 -30.88
C GLY A 44 -2.73 -7.67 -30.16
N LEU A 45 -3.89 -7.01 -29.99
CA LEU A 45 -4.04 -5.83 -29.15
C LEU A 45 -4.05 -6.13 -27.63
N ARG A 46 -4.42 -7.36 -27.26
CA ARG A 46 -4.56 -7.78 -25.86
C ARG A 46 -3.36 -8.58 -25.35
N PHE A 47 -2.69 -9.32 -26.21
CA PHE A 47 -1.65 -10.27 -25.83
C PHE A 47 -0.40 -10.08 -26.69
N ASP A 48 0.72 -9.73 -26.06
CA ASP A 48 2.00 -9.52 -26.73
C ASP A 48 2.49 -10.73 -27.55
N THR A 49 2.16 -11.94 -27.09
CA THR A 49 2.49 -13.20 -27.77
C THR A 49 1.89 -13.29 -29.19
N PHE A 50 0.76 -12.62 -29.43
CA PHE A 50 0.07 -12.58 -30.73
C PHE A 50 0.38 -11.32 -31.54
N ARG A 51 1.31 -10.50 -31.07
CA ARG A 51 1.73 -9.24 -31.70
C ARG A 51 2.08 -9.39 -33.19
N PRO A 52 2.79 -10.45 -33.65
CA PRO A 52 3.07 -10.66 -35.08
C PRO A 52 1.83 -10.84 -35.96
N LEU A 53 0.77 -11.44 -35.39
CA LEU A 53 -0.48 -11.68 -36.13
C LEU A 53 -1.35 -10.42 -36.27
N GLY A 54 -1.16 -9.44 -35.38
CA GLY A 54 -1.93 -8.19 -35.36
C GLY A 54 -1.48 -7.13 -36.36
N GLY A 55 -0.28 -7.29 -36.97
CA GLY A 55 0.27 -6.37 -37.97
C GLY A 55 -0.24 -6.64 -39.40
N SER A 56 -1.42 -7.26 -39.56
CA SER A 56 -1.90 -7.70 -40.84
C SER A 56 -2.19 -6.53 -41.80
N PHE A 57 -1.86 -6.71 -43.04
CA PHE A 57 -2.06 -5.80 -44.16
C PHE A 57 -3.53 -5.34 -44.32
N PHE A 58 -4.48 -6.11 -43.79
CA PHE A 58 -5.91 -5.86 -43.88
C PHE A 58 -6.52 -5.20 -42.63
N SER A 59 -5.74 -4.91 -41.58
CA SER A 59 -6.25 -4.39 -40.30
C SER A 59 -5.78 -2.96 -40.04
N TRP A 60 -6.68 -2.00 -40.22
CA TRP A 60 -6.48 -0.63 -39.77
C TRP A 60 -6.19 -0.54 -38.23
N ARG A 61 -6.67 -1.52 -37.46
CA ARG A 61 -6.38 -1.64 -36.02
C ARG A 61 -4.92 -1.94 -35.75
N GLY A 62 -4.28 -2.80 -36.57
CA GLY A 62 -2.84 -3.06 -36.47
C GLY A 62 -2.01 -1.80 -36.72
N ALA A 63 -2.33 -1.05 -37.78
CA ALA A 63 -1.66 0.22 -38.07
C ALA A 63 -1.83 1.26 -36.96
N GLN A 64 -2.99 1.32 -36.34
CA GLN A 64 -3.23 2.20 -35.19
C GLN A 64 -2.48 1.79 -33.94
N ARG A 65 -2.39 0.48 -33.69
CA ARG A 65 -1.58 -0.07 -32.59
C ARG A 65 -0.12 0.32 -32.75
N ASP A 66 0.46 0.10 -33.94
CA ASP A 66 1.86 0.39 -34.20
C ASP A 66 2.17 1.89 -34.01
N LEU A 67 1.26 2.77 -34.44
CA LEU A 67 1.39 4.19 -34.17
C LEU A 67 1.27 4.53 -32.66
N ALA A 68 0.41 3.83 -31.95
CA ALA A 68 0.29 4.02 -30.49
C ALA A 68 1.57 3.56 -29.77
N ILE A 69 2.14 2.42 -30.14
CA ILE A 69 3.41 1.92 -29.61
C ILE A 69 4.54 2.91 -29.88
N ASP A 70 4.65 3.44 -31.11
CA ASP A 70 5.65 4.45 -31.43
C ASP A 70 5.53 5.71 -30.59
N LEU A 71 4.33 6.10 -30.21
CA LEU A 71 4.09 7.28 -29.36
C LEU A 71 4.38 7.03 -27.89
N PHE A 72 4.00 5.86 -27.36
CA PHE A 72 4.09 5.59 -25.92
C PHE A 72 5.39 4.89 -25.51
N GLU A 73 5.76 3.83 -26.22
CA GLU A 73 6.92 3.00 -25.86
C GLU A 73 8.21 3.56 -26.43
N ASN A 74 8.20 3.92 -27.72
CA ASN A 74 9.39 4.35 -28.40
C ASN A 74 9.64 5.86 -28.33
N ARG A 75 8.70 6.64 -27.76
CA ARG A 75 8.74 8.12 -27.67
C ARG A 75 9.15 8.80 -28.97
N LYS A 76 8.90 8.16 -30.09
CA LYS A 76 9.22 8.70 -31.41
C LYS A 76 8.34 9.90 -31.75
N LYS A 77 8.92 10.92 -32.37
CA LYS A 77 8.16 12.02 -32.97
C LYS A 77 7.38 11.49 -34.16
N VAL A 78 6.14 11.08 -33.92
CA VAL A 78 5.27 10.62 -35.01
C VAL A 78 4.71 11.84 -35.76
N ASN A 79 4.75 11.75 -37.09
CA ASN A 79 4.24 12.81 -37.96
C ASN A 79 2.74 13.07 -37.67
N SER A 80 2.41 14.32 -37.32
CA SER A 80 1.06 14.76 -37.00
C SER A 80 0.03 14.49 -38.09
N ALA A 81 0.42 14.66 -39.35
CA ALA A 81 -0.44 14.39 -40.51
C ALA A 81 -0.73 12.88 -40.63
N ARG A 82 0.23 11.99 -40.30
CA ARG A 82 0.03 10.55 -40.28
C ARG A 82 -0.96 10.15 -39.18
N LEU A 83 -0.85 10.72 -37.97
CA LEU A 83 -1.80 10.49 -36.87
C LEU A 83 -3.23 10.87 -37.26
N ILE A 84 -3.41 12.07 -37.83
CA ILE A 84 -4.73 12.55 -38.24
C ILE A 84 -5.30 11.65 -39.35
N ARG A 85 -4.53 11.31 -40.36
CA ARG A 85 -4.98 10.43 -41.46
C ARG A 85 -5.38 9.05 -40.95
N SER A 86 -4.54 8.41 -40.12
CA SER A 86 -4.82 7.09 -39.57
C SER A 86 -6.05 7.12 -38.65
N GLY A 87 -6.18 8.14 -37.80
CA GLY A 87 -7.36 8.31 -36.97
C GLY A 87 -8.63 8.53 -37.78
N ARG A 88 -8.61 9.36 -38.84
CA ARG A 88 -9.76 9.57 -39.72
C ARG A 88 -10.12 8.30 -40.48
N ALA A 89 -9.15 7.60 -41.07
CA ALA A 89 -9.38 6.32 -41.73
C ALA A 89 -10.01 5.30 -40.76
N GLY A 90 -9.56 5.25 -39.50
CA GLY A 90 -10.19 4.41 -38.49
C GLY A 90 -11.65 4.77 -38.21
N LEU A 91 -12.01 6.05 -38.25
CA LEU A 91 -13.39 6.50 -38.05
C LEU A 91 -14.31 6.14 -39.22
N THR A 92 -13.80 6.01 -40.46
CA THR A 92 -14.64 5.54 -41.60
C THR A 92 -15.06 4.08 -41.41
N TYR A 93 -14.20 3.22 -40.84
CA TYR A 93 -14.51 1.82 -40.55
C TYR A 93 -15.19 1.60 -39.21
N ALA A 94 -14.90 2.46 -38.23
CA ALA A 94 -15.46 2.37 -36.88
C ALA A 94 -15.75 3.78 -36.32
N PRO A 95 -16.92 4.34 -36.63
CA PRO A 95 -17.28 5.72 -36.26
C PRO A 95 -17.27 6.00 -34.76
N LEU A 96 -17.47 4.94 -33.94
CA LEU A 96 -17.45 4.99 -32.48
C LEU A 96 -16.11 4.53 -31.88
N SER A 97 -15.00 4.71 -32.59
CA SER A 97 -13.67 4.37 -32.09
C SER A 97 -13.06 5.53 -31.30
N ALA A 98 -13.05 5.41 -29.96
CA ALA A 98 -12.38 6.38 -29.10
C ALA A 98 -10.87 6.47 -29.38
N ARG A 99 -10.22 5.34 -29.70
CA ARG A 99 -8.80 5.29 -30.05
C ARG A 99 -8.52 6.08 -31.34
N SER A 100 -9.38 6.01 -32.35
CA SER A 100 -9.24 6.80 -33.56
C SER A 100 -9.37 8.30 -33.30
N LEU A 101 -10.31 8.70 -32.46
CA LEU A 101 -10.46 10.10 -32.04
C LEU A 101 -9.26 10.58 -31.21
N TRP A 102 -8.72 9.72 -30.35
CA TRP A 102 -7.49 10.00 -29.60
C TRP A 102 -6.31 10.28 -30.55
N MET A 103 -6.12 9.48 -31.61
CA MET A 103 -5.08 9.73 -32.60
C MET A 103 -5.26 11.06 -33.31
N VAL A 104 -6.48 11.39 -33.68
CA VAL A 104 -6.80 12.69 -34.30
C VAL A 104 -6.48 13.83 -33.32
N GLY A 105 -6.83 13.66 -32.05
CA GLY A 105 -6.53 14.63 -30.99
C GLY A 105 -5.03 14.83 -30.78
N LYS A 106 -4.24 13.72 -30.70
CA LYS A 106 -2.77 13.78 -30.61
C LYS A 106 -2.14 14.43 -31.83
N GLY A 107 -2.67 14.18 -33.03
CA GLY A 107 -2.23 14.86 -34.23
C GLY A 107 -2.47 16.35 -34.20
N TYR A 108 -3.63 16.82 -33.72
CA TYR A 108 -3.91 18.24 -33.54
C TYR A 108 -3.06 18.89 -32.44
N GLU A 109 -2.78 18.16 -31.36
CA GLU A 109 -1.86 18.63 -30.31
C GLU A 109 -0.47 18.88 -30.88
N ALA A 110 0.05 17.93 -31.66
CA ALA A 110 1.34 18.05 -32.35
C ALA A 110 1.41 19.20 -33.37
N GLN A 111 0.25 19.61 -33.89
CA GLN A 111 0.10 20.80 -34.75
C GLN A 111 -0.13 22.10 -33.95
N GLN A 112 0.01 22.08 -32.64
CA GLN A 112 -0.24 23.24 -31.77
C GLN A 112 -1.68 23.78 -31.87
N ARG A 113 -2.67 22.90 -32.08
CA ARG A 113 -4.10 23.22 -32.20
C ARG A 113 -4.89 22.70 -30.99
N PRO A 114 -4.67 23.25 -29.78
CA PRO A 114 -5.17 22.69 -28.51
C PRO A 114 -6.71 22.63 -28.46
N ALA A 115 -7.41 23.59 -29.03
CA ALA A 115 -8.87 23.57 -29.06
C ALA A 115 -9.43 22.41 -29.90
N ALA A 116 -8.81 22.12 -31.04
CA ALA A 116 -9.19 20.98 -31.89
C ALA A 116 -8.84 19.64 -31.22
N ALA A 117 -7.67 19.55 -30.60
CA ALA A 117 -7.26 18.39 -29.82
C ALA A 117 -8.28 18.10 -28.71
N ARG A 118 -8.62 19.10 -27.90
CA ARG A 118 -9.59 18.97 -26.81
C ARG A 118 -10.95 18.50 -27.30
N ARG A 119 -11.48 19.07 -28.42
CA ARG A 119 -12.77 18.62 -29.00
C ARG A 119 -12.73 17.13 -29.40
N ALA A 120 -11.63 16.66 -30.00
CA ALA A 120 -11.47 15.25 -30.36
C ALA A 120 -11.45 14.36 -29.12
N MET A 121 -10.71 14.73 -28.08
CA MET A 121 -10.61 13.97 -26.82
C MET A 121 -11.94 13.93 -26.04
N LEU A 122 -12.68 15.04 -25.99
CA LEU A 122 -14.00 15.06 -25.36
C LEU A 122 -14.99 14.18 -26.12
N ARG A 123 -14.96 14.16 -27.46
CA ARG A 123 -15.78 13.23 -28.26
C ARG A 123 -15.39 11.77 -27.98
N ALA A 124 -14.08 11.46 -27.86
CA ALA A 124 -13.62 10.14 -27.48
C ALA A 124 -14.13 9.71 -26.10
N GLN A 125 -14.11 10.61 -25.12
CA GLN A 125 -14.67 10.38 -23.78
C GLN A 125 -16.18 10.14 -23.78
N MET A 126 -16.93 10.83 -24.67
CA MET A 126 -18.39 10.60 -24.83
C MET A 126 -18.68 9.19 -25.34
N ILE A 127 -17.82 8.61 -26.17
CA ILE A 127 -17.95 7.23 -26.67
C ILE A 127 -17.63 6.24 -25.54
N THR A 128 -16.53 6.44 -24.84
CA THR A 128 -16.14 5.59 -23.72
C THR A 128 -15.29 6.33 -22.69
N ARG A 129 -15.63 6.16 -21.42
CA ARG A 129 -14.82 6.66 -20.29
C ARG A 129 -13.68 5.70 -19.90
N ARG A 130 -13.57 4.54 -20.56
CA ARG A 130 -12.61 3.47 -20.21
C ARG A 130 -11.33 3.51 -21.02
N ASP A 131 -11.16 4.43 -21.96
CA ASP A 131 -9.89 4.55 -22.70
C ASP A 131 -8.88 5.33 -21.85
N ALA A 132 -7.89 4.61 -21.31
CA ALA A 132 -6.89 5.17 -20.41
C ALA A 132 -6.07 6.29 -21.06
N ALA A 133 -5.75 6.19 -22.36
CA ALA A 133 -4.98 7.21 -23.07
C ALA A 133 -5.76 8.52 -23.24
N VAL A 134 -7.07 8.43 -23.46
CA VAL A 134 -7.98 9.60 -23.50
C VAL A 134 -8.04 10.23 -22.11
N GLN A 135 -8.24 9.42 -21.05
CA GLN A 135 -8.34 9.93 -19.69
C GLN A 135 -7.04 10.58 -19.23
N LEU A 136 -5.89 9.98 -19.53
CA LEU A 136 -4.57 10.57 -19.24
C LEU A 136 -4.42 11.95 -19.90
N TRP A 137 -4.73 12.05 -21.20
CA TRP A 137 -4.63 13.32 -21.92
C TRP A 137 -5.54 14.39 -21.32
N LEU A 138 -6.78 14.02 -20.97
CA LEU A 138 -7.74 14.96 -20.36
C LEU A 138 -7.30 15.39 -18.97
N ALA A 139 -6.72 14.48 -18.18
CA ALA A 139 -6.12 14.79 -16.86
C ALA A 139 -5.00 15.82 -17.00
N GLU A 140 -4.03 15.56 -17.87
CA GLU A 140 -2.91 16.47 -18.12
C GLU A 140 -3.40 17.85 -18.65
N ALA A 141 -4.39 17.84 -19.53
CA ALA A 141 -4.99 19.08 -20.03
C ALA A 141 -5.76 19.84 -18.95
N ALA A 142 -6.35 19.17 -17.97
CA ALA A 142 -6.98 19.79 -16.81
C ALA A 142 -5.92 20.40 -15.87
N PHE A 143 -4.87 19.65 -15.53
CA PHE A 143 -3.78 20.16 -14.68
C PHE A 143 -3.07 21.37 -15.28
N ARG A 144 -2.84 21.40 -16.61
CA ARG A 144 -2.30 22.59 -17.29
C ARG A 144 -3.18 23.84 -17.17
N ARG A 145 -4.46 23.68 -16.85
CA ARG A 145 -5.40 24.79 -16.59
C ARG A 145 -5.66 24.99 -15.11
N GLU A 146 -4.86 24.35 -14.24
CA GLU A 146 -5.00 24.41 -12.79
C GLU A 146 -6.34 23.83 -12.26
N ASP A 147 -7.07 23.10 -13.11
CA ASP A 147 -8.29 22.40 -12.72
C ASP A 147 -7.95 21.04 -12.11
N ILE A 148 -7.48 21.09 -10.85
CA ILE A 148 -7.03 19.91 -10.13
C ILE A 148 -8.14 18.88 -9.94
N ALA A 149 -9.36 19.34 -9.66
CA ALA A 149 -10.50 18.45 -9.44
C ALA A 149 -10.84 17.64 -10.70
N ALA A 150 -10.90 18.28 -11.88
CA ALA A 150 -11.12 17.57 -13.14
C ALA A 150 -9.95 16.64 -13.48
N GLY A 151 -8.71 17.07 -13.24
CA GLY A 151 -7.52 16.23 -13.44
C GLY A 151 -7.57 14.94 -12.63
N LEU A 152 -7.90 15.04 -11.35
CA LEU A 152 -8.04 13.87 -10.47
C LEU A 152 -9.23 12.98 -10.87
N ALA A 153 -10.34 13.54 -11.33
CA ALA A 153 -11.46 12.74 -11.81
C ALA A 153 -11.08 11.90 -13.04
N HIS A 154 -10.27 12.43 -13.94
CA HIS A 154 -9.75 11.68 -15.08
C HIS A 154 -8.73 10.62 -14.66
N TYR A 155 -7.84 10.89 -13.69
CA TYR A 155 -6.94 9.88 -13.12
C TYR A 155 -7.70 8.75 -12.44
N ASP A 156 -8.78 9.04 -11.69
CA ASP A 156 -9.63 8.01 -11.08
C ASP A 156 -10.23 7.09 -12.14
N LEU A 157 -10.80 7.65 -13.21
CA LEU A 157 -11.34 6.87 -14.32
C LEU A 157 -10.28 6.01 -15.00
N MET A 158 -9.08 6.55 -15.22
CA MET A 158 -7.97 5.84 -15.84
C MET A 158 -7.50 4.65 -14.97
N MET A 159 -7.21 4.88 -13.70
CA MET A 159 -6.71 3.84 -12.80
C MET A 159 -7.75 2.72 -12.54
N ARG A 160 -9.05 3.04 -12.61
CA ARG A 160 -10.12 2.03 -12.53
C ARG A 160 -10.26 1.22 -13.80
N SER A 161 -9.99 1.80 -14.97
CA SER A 161 -10.12 1.12 -16.25
C SER A 161 -8.87 0.34 -16.65
N GLU A 162 -7.69 0.80 -16.23
CA GLU A 162 -6.39 0.22 -16.57
C GLU A 162 -5.48 0.21 -15.32
N PRO A 163 -5.62 -0.80 -14.45
CA PRO A 163 -4.85 -0.88 -13.19
C PRO A 163 -3.33 -0.87 -13.39
N ALA A 164 -2.82 -1.30 -14.54
CA ALA A 164 -1.39 -1.28 -14.85
C ALA A 164 -0.80 0.16 -14.83
N THR A 165 -1.61 1.19 -15.08
CA THR A 165 -1.17 2.60 -15.05
C THR A 165 -1.01 3.15 -13.65
N THR A 166 -1.53 2.45 -12.65
CA THR A 166 -1.56 2.90 -11.24
C THR A 166 -0.15 3.15 -10.71
N GLY A 167 0.82 2.29 -11.04
CA GLY A 167 2.20 2.41 -10.59
C GLY A 167 2.90 3.72 -10.96
N GLU A 168 2.56 4.32 -12.10
CA GLU A 168 3.14 5.59 -12.54
C GLU A 168 2.43 6.82 -11.93
N ILE A 169 1.14 6.69 -11.61
CA ILE A 169 0.31 7.80 -11.13
C ILE A 169 0.38 7.96 -9.63
N LEU A 170 0.46 6.87 -8.87
CA LEU A 170 0.46 6.91 -7.40
C LEU A 170 1.58 7.77 -6.80
N PRO A 171 2.83 7.75 -7.30
CA PRO A 171 3.87 8.64 -6.77
C PRO A 171 3.54 10.13 -6.96
N ARG A 172 2.87 10.50 -8.07
CA ARG A 172 2.42 11.88 -8.32
C ARG A 172 1.30 12.28 -7.36
N LEU A 173 0.34 11.37 -7.11
CA LEU A 173 -0.72 11.59 -6.12
C LEU A 173 -0.18 11.64 -4.69
N ALA A 174 0.82 10.83 -4.36
CA ALA A 174 1.49 10.89 -3.07
C ALA A 174 2.15 12.26 -2.84
N ALA A 175 2.78 12.84 -3.85
CA ALA A 175 3.36 14.18 -3.75
C ALA A 175 2.31 15.27 -3.47
N ILE A 176 1.08 15.13 -3.99
CA ILE A 176 -0.04 16.05 -3.74
C ILE A 176 -0.47 16.04 -2.27
N ILE A 177 -0.34 14.91 -1.55
CA ILE A 177 -0.72 14.77 -0.13
C ILE A 177 0.02 15.77 0.76
N VAL A 178 1.21 16.20 0.38
CA VAL A 178 2.06 17.10 1.19
C VAL A 178 1.35 18.43 1.45
N ALA A 179 0.69 18.99 0.44
CA ALA A 179 -0.02 20.26 0.55
C ALA A 179 -1.44 20.07 1.13
N PRO A 180 -1.92 20.97 2.00
CA PRO A 180 -3.29 20.93 2.54
C PRO A 180 -4.36 20.93 1.46
N GLU A 181 -4.19 21.76 0.43
CA GLU A 181 -5.10 21.86 -0.72
C GLU A 181 -5.16 20.55 -1.48
N GLY A 182 -4.00 19.94 -1.71
CA GLY A 182 -3.89 18.63 -2.38
C GLY A 182 -4.65 17.54 -1.63
N ARG A 183 -4.54 17.50 -0.30
CA ARG A 183 -5.31 16.56 0.53
C ARG A 183 -6.81 16.76 0.36
N ARG A 184 -7.30 18.04 0.35
CA ARG A 184 -8.74 18.33 0.13
C ARG A 184 -9.25 17.78 -1.18
N PHE A 185 -8.48 17.90 -2.26
CA PHE A 185 -8.84 17.33 -3.56
C PHE A 185 -8.86 15.80 -3.57
N LEU A 186 -8.05 15.14 -2.72
CA LEU A 186 -8.00 13.69 -2.61
C LEU A 186 -9.08 13.10 -1.70
N LEU A 187 -9.65 13.88 -0.77
CA LEU A 187 -10.67 13.39 0.17
C LEU A 187 -11.86 12.66 -0.49
N PRO A 188 -12.43 13.09 -1.62
CA PRO A 188 -13.53 12.38 -2.29
C PRO A 188 -13.15 10.95 -2.71
N TYR A 189 -11.87 10.70 -2.97
CA TYR A 189 -11.32 9.44 -3.42
C TYR A 189 -10.77 8.58 -2.27
N ALA A 190 -10.59 9.16 -1.10
CA ALA A 190 -10.00 8.50 0.07
C ALA A 190 -10.99 7.55 0.76
N ARG A 191 -11.54 6.57 0.05
CA ARG A 191 -12.56 5.60 0.51
C ARG A 191 -12.05 4.18 0.36
N ALA A 192 -12.45 3.29 1.28
CA ALA A 192 -12.10 1.86 1.20
C ALA A 192 -12.58 1.19 -0.10
N SER A 193 -13.72 1.64 -0.66
CA SER A 193 -14.25 1.15 -1.93
C SER A 193 -13.47 1.61 -3.16
N ASN A 194 -12.51 2.54 -3.00
CA ASN A 194 -11.68 2.98 -4.10
C ASN A 194 -10.46 2.05 -4.25
N PRO A 195 -10.31 1.31 -5.36
CA PRO A 195 -9.29 0.27 -5.50
C PRO A 195 -7.85 0.79 -5.45
N TRP A 196 -7.61 2.06 -5.78
CA TRP A 196 -6.27 2.63 -5.76
C TRP A 196 -5.94 3.40 -4.48
N PHE A 197 -6.90 3.58 -3.55
CA PHE A 197 -6.64 4.33 -2.32
C PHE A 197 -5.67 3.60 -1.37
N SER A 198 -5.82 2.28 -1.18
CA SER A 198 -4.88 1.48 -0.37
C SER A 198 -3.46 1.47 -0.96
N PRO A 199 -3.28 1.20 -2.26
CA PRO A 199 -1.97 1.38 -2.91
C PRO A 199 -1.41 2.81 -2.79
N LEU A 200 -2.26 3.85 -2.80
CA LEU A 200 -1.82 5.23 -2.56
C LEU A 200 -1.26 5.41 -1.16
N LEU A 201 -1.94 4.89 -0.13
CA LEU A 201 -1.46 4.96 1.25
C LEU A 201 -0.09 4.30 1.40
N THR A 202 0.07 3.08 0.87
CA THR A 202 1.35 2.36 0.88
C THR A 202 2.44 3.12 0.13
N THR A 203 2.12 3.64 -1.06
CA THR A 203 3.07 4.44 -1.84
C THR A 203 3.47 5.71 -1.10
N ALA A 204 2.52 6.42 -0.51
CA ALA A 204 2.79 7.66 0.21
C ALA A 204 3.60 7.42 1.51
N ALA A 205 3.25 6.39 2.29
CA ALA A 205 3.99 6.03 3.50
C ALA A 205 5.47 5.70 3.20
N ASN A 206 5.72 5.01 2.07
CA ASN A 206 7.06 4.58 1.68
C ASN A 206 7.86 5.65 0.94
N LYS A 207 7.22 6.45 0.09
CA LYS A 207 7.92 7.39 -0.82
C LYS A 207 8.05 8.80 -0.28
N LEU A 208 7.12 9.25 0.56
CA LEU A 208 7.23 10.60 1.11
C LEU A 208 8.36 10.68 2.16
N PRO A 209 9.13 11.77 2.19
CA PRO A 209 10.18 11.96 3.18
C PRO A 209 9.61 12.06 4.60
N LYS A 210 8.39 12.61 4.75
CA LYS A 210 7.67 12.73 6.02
C LYS A 210 6.36 11.97 6.01
N ALA A 211 6.03 11.31 7.12
CA ALA A 211 4.80 10.55 7.31
C ALA A 211 3.61 11.43 7.74
N GLU A 212 3.87 12.57 8.37
CA GLU A 212 2.86 13.48 8.89
C GLU A 212 1.77 13.85 7.88
N PRO A 213 2.05 14.19 6.60
CA PRO A 213 1.00 14.52 5.63
C PRO A 213 0.01 13.38 5.39
N VAL A 214 0.48 12.12 5.40
CA VAL A 214 -0.39 10.93 5.29
C VAL A 214 -1.28 10.80 6.52
N GLY A 215 -0.72 10.99 7.71
CA GLY A 215 -1.48 11.03 8.95
C GLY A 215 -2.57 12.12 8.93
N ARG A 216 -2.25 13.31 8.45
CA ARG A 216 -3.23 14.39 8.29
C ARG A 216 -4.35 14.03 7.32
N LEU A 217 -4.05 13.38 6.19
CA LEU A 217 -5.08 12.88 5.26
C LEU A 217 -6.04 11.90 5.95
N LEU A 218 -5.49 10.96 6.76
CA LEU A 218 -6.32 10.01 7.52
C LEU A 218 -7.23 10.71 8.54
N ILE A 219 -6.74 11.76 9.21
CA ILE A 219 -7.55 12.57 10.14
C ILE A 219 -8.63 13.35 9.40
N GLU A 220 -8.27 14.00 8.29
CA GLU A 220 -9.18 14.84 7.49
C GLU A 220 -10.32 14.03 6.86
N ARG A 221 -10.11 12.73 6.63
CA ARG A 221 -11.19 11.80 6.19
C ARG A 221 -12.34 11.68 7.19
N ARG A 222 -12.13 11.94 8.47
CA ARG A 222 -13.13 11.79 9.56
C ARG A 222 -13.78 10.40 9.59
N ALA A 223 -13.08 9.36 9.18
CA ALA A 223 -13.55 7.99 9.12
C ALA A 223 -12.44 7.01 9.52
N LYS A 224 -12.80 5.81 9.94
CA LYS A 224 -11.84 4.73 10.21
C LYS A 224 -11.01 4.43 8.96
N ALA A 225 -9.72 4.22 9.13
CA ALA A 225 -8.84 3.82 8.04
C ALA A 225 -9.30 2.49 7.43
N PRO A 226 -9.03 2.23 6.15
CA PRO A 226 -9.42 0.97 5.51
C PRO A 226 -8.87 -0.25 6.25
N ASP A 227 -9.73 -1.22 6.49
CA ASP A 227 -9.34 -2.54 7.01
C ASP A 227 -9.22 -3.48 5.81
N ILE A 228 -8.02 -3.55 5.24
CA ILE A 228 -7.72 -4.32 4.04
C ILE A 228 -6.41 -5.06 4.28
N ASP A 229 -6.38 -6.34 3.94
CA ASP A 229 -5.18 -7.18 4.04
C ASP A 229 -3.96 -6.51 3.38
N GLY A 230 -2.82 -6.57 4.05
CA GLY A 230 -1.57 -5.97 3.59
C GLY A 230 -1.37 -4.49 3.98
N LEU A 231 -2.35 -3.79 4.56
CA LEU A 231 -2.16 -2.44 5.09
C LEU A 231 -1.64 -2.41 6.53
N GLU A 232 -1.63 -3.52 7.25
CA GLU A 232 -1.16 -3.56 8.64
C GLU A 232 0.29 -3.10 8.78
N GLU A 233 1.18 -3.61 7.94
CA GLU A 233 2.58 -3.19 7.89
C GLU A 233 2.72 -1.71 7.51
N THR A 234 1.90 -1.24 6.56
CA THR A 234 1.87 0.17 6.16
C THR A 234 1.49 1.07 7.33
N TYR A 235 0.48 0.69 8.12
CA TYR A 235 0.07 1.45 9.31
C TYR A 235 1.12 1.40 10.42
N ALA A 236 1.71 0.23 10.67
CA ALA A 236 2.80 0.09 11.64
C ALA A 236 4.00 0.98 11.28
N GLY A 237 4.44 0.91 10.03
CA GLY A 237 5.51 1.75 9.49
C GLY A 237 5.18 3.25 9.55
N LEU A 238 3.95 3.63 9.19
CA LEU A 238 3.47 5.01 9.24
C LEU A 238 3.50 5.57 10.66
N MET A 239 3.00 4.81 11.65
CA MET A 239 2.99 5.21 13.05
C MET A 239 4.40 5.38 13.59
N THR A 240 5.27 4.41 13.37
CA THR A 240 6.67 4.45 13.80
C THR A 240 7.41 5.64 13.16
N LYS A 241 7.21 5.88 11.87
CA LYS A 241 7.84 6.98 11.15
C LYS A 241 7.37 8.34 11.66
N MET A 242 6.05 8.54 11.87
CA MET A 242 5.53 9.79 12.46
C MET A 242 6.14 10.09 13.83
N VAL A 243 6.26 9.08 14.69
CA VAL A 243 6.85 9.25 16.02
C VAL A 243 8.34 9.61 15.91
N ASN A 244 9.10 8.93 15.06
CA ASN A 244 10.52 9.19 14.88
C ASN A 244 10.80 10.57 14.27
N GLU A 245 9.88 11.10 13.47
CA GLU A 245 9.92 12.45 12.90
C GLU A 245 9.46 13.54 13.90
N GLY A 246 9.00 13.14 15.08
CA GLY A 246 8.50 14.06 16.10
C GLY A 246 7.05 14.51 15.92
N ALA A 247 6.32 13.96 14.94
CA ALA A 247 4.89 14.24 14.70
C ALA A 247 3.97 13.41 15.61
N VAL A 248 4.31 13.36 16.91
CA VAL A 248 3.67 12.50 17.91
C VAL A 248 2.19 12.86 18.13
N ASP A 249 1.85 14.13 18.09
CA ASP A 249 0.47 14.63 18.20
C ASP A 249 -0.42 14.14 17.05
N VAL A 250 0.11 14.11 15.84
CA VAL A 250 -0.57 13.54 14.65
C VAL A 250 -0.72 12.04 14.82
N ALA A 251 0.34 11.33 15.24
CA ALA A 251 0.32 9.91 15.48
C ALA A 251 -0.77 9.51 16.50
N LEU A 252 -0.87 10.22 17.63
CA LEU A 252 -1.91 9.99 18.65
C LEU A 252 -3.34 10.21 18.12
N ARG A 253 -3.53 11.16 17.20
CA ARG A 253 -4.84 11.42 16.57
C ARG A 253 -5.17 10.39 15.49
N VAL A 254 -4.18 9.85 14.79
CA VAL A 254 -4.34 8.81 13.76
C VAL A 254 -4.60 7.46 14.39
N TYR A 255 -3.87 7.11 15.47
CA TYR A 255 -3.94 5.79 16.08
C TYR A 255 -5.37 5.26 16.28
N PRO A 256 -6.30 5.99 16.94
CA PRO A 256 -7.66 5.50 17.14
C PRO A 256 -8.49 5.37 15.85
N LEU A 257 -8.00 5.88 14.71
CA LEU A 257 -8.66 5.74 13.41
C LEU A 257 -8.25 4.46 12.69
N LEU A 258 -7.15 3.83 13.10
CA LEU A 258 -6.65 2.61 12.47
C LEU A 258 -7.52 1.40 12.83
N PRO A 259 -7.61 0.38 11.95
CA PRO A 259 -8.21 -0.91 12.28
C PRO A 259 -7.51 -1.53 13.48
N LYS A 260 -8.19 -2.38 14.23
CA LYS A 260 -7.61 -3.09 15.40
C LYS A 260 -7.01 -2.22 16.50
N ALA A 261 -6.90 -0.89 16.32
CA ALA A 261 -6.37 0.02 17.33
C ALA A 261 -7.39 0.29 18.44
N ARG A 262 -6.98 0.07 19.68
CA ARG A 262 -7.80 0.32 20.89
C ARG A 262 -7.27 1.52 21.65
N LYS A 263 -8.11 2.52 21.91
CA LYS A 263 -7.71 3.74 22.65
C LYS A 263 -7.09 3.45 24.03
N GLY A 264 -7.62 2.46 24.74
CA GLY A 264 -7.13 2.09 26.08
C GLY A 264 -5.66 1.70 26.10
N VAL A 265 -5.14 1.14 25.01
CA VAL A 265 -3.74 0.72 24.90
C VAL A 265 -2.76 1.89 25.03
N LEU A 266 -3.19 3.10 24.70
CA LEU A 266 -2.34 4.31 24.81
C LEU A 266 -2.01 4.65 26.28
N ASN A 267 -2.90 4.33 27.22
CA ASN A 267 -2.75 4.65 28.64
C ASN A 267 -2.38 3.43 29.49
N ASP A 268 -2.39 2.24 28.89
CA ASP A 268 -2.07 0.99 29.54
C ASP A 268 -0.63 0.56 29.20
N ILE A 269 0.25 0.62 30.18
CA ILE A 269 1.65 0.17 30.01
C ILE A 269 1.75 -1.35 29.99
N SER A 270 0.86 -2.10 30.66
CA SER A 270 0.92 -3.56 30.64
C SER A 270 0.84 -4.06 29.20
N GLY A 271 -0.09 -3.51 28.42
CA GLY A 271 -0.25 -3.82 27.00
C GLY A 271 -0.48 -5.31 26.74
N VAL A 272 -0.96 -6.03 27.72
CA VAL A 272 -1.24 -7.47 27.65
C VAL A 272 -2.71 -7.70 27.90
N VAL A 273 -3.35 -8.46 27.02
CA VAL A 273 -4.76 -8.85 27.11
C VAL A 273 -4.82 -10.36 26.88
N ASP A 274 -5.41 -11.10 27.81
CA ASP A 274 -5.57 -12.56 27.71
C ASP A 274 -4.24 -13.30 27.39
N GLY A 275 -3.16 -12.90 28.03
CA GLY A 275 -1.83 -13.51 27.84
C GLY A 275 -1.14 -13.19 26.51
N LYS A 276 -1.67 -12.23 25.74
CA LYS A 276 -1.09 -11.80 24.45
C LYS A 276 -0.83 -10.30 24.43
N VAL A 277 0.09 -9.87 23.59
CA VAL A 277 0.25 -8.44 23.32
C VAL A 277 -1.06 -7.90 22.78
N ALA A 278 -1.50 -6.78 23.32
CA ALA A 278 -2.73 -6.12 22.88
C ALA A 278 -2.68 -5.82 21.38
N GLU A 279 -3.81 -5.98 20.71
CA GLU A 279 -3.94 -5.60 19.31
C GLU A 279 -3.71 -4.10 19.10
N GLY A 280 -3.04 -3.76 18.00
CA GLY A 280 -2.72 -2.38 17.64
C GLY A 280 -1.47 -2.28 16.79
N TYR A 281 -0.83 -1.12 16.82
CA TYR A 281 0.34 -0.83 15.99
C TYR A 281 1.50 -0.28 16.81
N PRO A 282 2.74 -0.77 16.53
CA PRO A 282 3.94 -0.13 17.07
C PRO A 282 3.98 1.37 16.68
N PRO A 283 4.53 2.22 17.54
CA PRO A 283 5.17 1.94 18.84
C PRO A 283 4.21 2.00 20.03
N PHE A 284 2.89 2.06 19.84
CA PHE A 284 1.90 2.16 20.92
C PHE A 284 1.51 0.82 21.56
N ILE A 285 1.87 -0.30 20.92
CA ILE A 285 1.90 -1.62 21.55
C ILE A 285 3.35 -2.02 21.83
N TRP A 286 3.56 -3.04 22.65
CA TRP A 286 4.89 -3.58 22.88
C TRP A 286 5.51 -4.08 21.59
N SER A 287 6.74 -3.62 21.32
CA SER A 287 7.64 -4.18 20.33
C SER A 287 8.72 -4.96 21.07
N PHE A 288 8.77 -6.26 20.86
CA PHE A 288 9.78 -7.15 21.45
C PHE A 288 10.86 -7.45 20.41
N ALA A 289 12.12 -7.33 20.81
CA ALA A 289 13.20 -7.89 20.05
C ALA A 289 13.18 -9.43 20.23
N ASN A 290 13.63 -10.14 19.20
CA ASN A 290 13.72 -11.60 19.20
C ASN A 290 15.01 -12.02 18.47
N ASP A 291 16.14 -11.78 19.10
CA ASP A 291 17.47 -12.05 18.58
C ASP A 291 18.36 -12.57 19.74
N ALA A 292 19.62 -12.26 19.75
CA ALA A 292 20.54 -12.56 20.85
C ALA A 292 20.13 -11.90 22.19
N TYR A 293 19.25 -10.94 22.15
CA TYR A 293 18.50 -10.33 23.27
C TYR A 293 17.05 -10.12 22.86
N GLY A 294 16.16 -10.07 23.83
CA GLY A 294 14.75 -9.87 23.50
C GLY A 294 13.81 -9.98 24.68
N ALA A 295 12.52 -10.10 24.35
CA ALA A 295 11.48 -10.31 25.34
C ALA A 295 10.38 -11.25 24.81
N THR A 296 9.72 -11.94 25.74
CA THR A 296 8.56 -12.78 25.48
C THR A 296 7.53 -12.66 26.61
N LEU A 297 6.29 -13.03 26.32
CA LEU A 297 5.26 -13.13 27.35
C LEU A 297 5.34 -14.51 28.00
N VAL A 298 5.23 -14.54 29.32
CA VAL A 298 5.22 -15.76 30.12
C VAL A 298 4.02 -15.77 31.07
N GLY A 299 3.42 -16.93 31.28
CA GLY A 299 2.41 -17.12 32.32
C GLY A 299 3.09 -17.07 33.69
N THR A 300 2.62 -16.25 34.61
CA THR A 300 3.19 -16.10 35.95
C THR A 300 2.34 -16.72 37.03
N ASP A 301 1.00 -16.66 36.87
CA ASP A 301 0.00 -17.30 37.71
C ASP A 301 -1.20 -17.70 36.85
N ALA A 302 -2.19 -18.41 37.39
CA ALA A 302 -3.33 -18.94 36.65
C ALA A 302 -4.08 -17.88 35.78
N ASN A 303 -3.98 -16.58 36.14
CA ASN A 303 -4.66 -15.47 35.45
C ASN A 303 -3.76 -14.24 35.23
N SER A 304 -2.43 -14.36 35.40
CA SER A 304 -1.50 -13.25 35.20
C SER A 304 -0.43 -13.57 34.15
N SER A 305 -0.05 -12.56 33.39
CA SER A 305 1.03 -12.65 32.41
C SER A 305 2.16 -11.72 32.80
N GLY A 306 3.37 -12.24 32.79
CA GLY A 306 4.59 -11.48 32.93
C GLY A 306 5.30 -11.30 31.60
N MET A 307 6.40 -10.59 31.65
CA MET A 307 7.36 -10.44 30.55
C MET A 307 8.70 -11.01 30.99
N GLU A 308 9.23 -11.94 30.21
CA GLU A 308 10.60 -12.40 30.33
C GLU A 308 11.48 -11.61 29.37
N PHE A 309 12.55 -11.03 29.90
CA PHE A 309 13.58 -10.33 29.14
C PHE A 309 14.86 -11.15 29.23
N TYR A 310 15.51 -11.35 28.09
CA TYR A 310 16.72 -12.17 28.01
C TYR A 310 17.81 -11.48 27.20
N GLY A 311 19.07 -11.90 27.45
CA GLY A 311 20.24 -11.45 26.71
C GLY A 311 21.36 -12.48 26.76
N ALA A 312 21.91 -12.86 25.59
CA ALA A 312 23.04 -13.71 25.48
C ALA A 312 24.33 -13.04 26.03
N PRO A 313 25.30 -13.78 26.52
CA PRO A 313 26.57 -13.22 26.97
C PRO A 313 27.22 -12.32 25.91
N GLY A 314 27.76 -11.18 26.34
CA GLY A 314 28.39 -10.19 25.46
C GLY A 314 27.46 -9.35 24.61
N THR A 315 26.15 -9.56 24.68
CA THR A 315 25.17 -8.75 23.92
C THR A 315 24.66 -7.57 24.74
N VAL A 316 24.30 -6.48 24.04
CA VAL A 316 23.63 -5.30 24.61
C VAL A 316 22.56 -4.82 23.62
N GLY A 317 21.35 -4.59 24.10
CA GLY A 317 20.30 -4.10 23.21
C GLY A 317 19.00 -3.70 23.90
N LEU A 318 18.08 -3.26 23.05
CA LEU A 318 16.72 -2.90 23.42
C LEU A 318 15.82 -4.13 23.32
N ALA A 319 15.51 -4.76 24.45
CA ALA A 319 14.71 -5.97 24.47
C ALA A 319 13.23 -5.72 24.23
N ALA A 320 12.70 -4.59 24.73
CA ALA A 320 11.30 -4.20 24.51
C ALA A 320 11.14 -2.69 24.54
N SER A 321 10.16 -2.18 23.77
CA SER A 321 9.82 -0.75 23.72
C SER A 321 8.33 -0.53 23.54
N LYS A 322 7.79 0.50 24.22
CA LYS A 322 6.40 0.93 24.07
C LYS A 322 6.26 2.42 24.33
N LEU A 323 5.39 3.08 23.57
CA LEU A 323 4.94 4.44 23.87
C LEU A 323 3.63 4.42 24.66
N VAL A 324 3.55 5.27 25.67
CA VAL A 324 2.35 5.47 26.48
C VAL A 324 2.08 6.94 26.73
N THR A 325 0.80 7.25 26.97
CA THR A 325 0.36 8.55 27.48
C THR A 325 0.11 8.39 28.98
N PRO A 326 1.00 8.88 29.87
CA PRO A 326 0.91 8.59 31.31
C PRO A 326 -0.30 9.25 31.98
N GLY A 327 -0.92 10.26 31.34
CA GLY A 327 -2.04 11.01 31.95
C GLY A 327 -1.61 11.69 33.26
N SER A 328 -2.23 11.31 34.35
CA SER A 328 -1.88 11.81 35.69
C SER A 328 -0.92 10.90 36.47
N ALA A 329 -0.44 9.80 35.88
CA ALA A 329 0.55 8.94 36.51
C ALA A 329 1.93 9.61 36.49
N THR A 330 2.65 9.44 37.60
CA THR A 330 3.98 10.04 37.81
C THR A 330 5.08 9.00 37.97
N GLN A 331 4.70 7.74 38.09
CA GLN A 331 5.62 6.63 38.35
C GLN A 331 5.28 5.41 37.50
N LEU A 332 6.29 4.67 37.06
CA LEU A 332 6.22 3.31 36.56
C LEU A 332 6.39 2.34 37.72
N ARG A 333 5.49 1.36 37.83
CA ARG A 333 5.51 0.31 38.85
C ARG A 333 5.64 -1.06 38.17
N TRP A 334 6.40 -1.96 38.79
CA TRP A 334 6.55 -3.36 38.38
C TRP A 334 6.94 -4.22 39.58
N ARG A 335 7.03 -5.54 39.38
CA ARG A 335 7.54 -6.52 40.31
C ARG A 335 8.49 -7.46 39.58
N VAL A 336 9.64 -7.78 40.17
CA VAL A 336 10.57 -8.79 39.68
C VAL A 336 10.21 -10.12 40.33
N LEU A 337 9.89 -11.12 39.50
CA LEU A 337 9.52 -12.46 39.95
C LEU A 337 10.77 -13.38 40.07
N ASP A 338 11.59 -13.38 39.02
CA ASP A 338 12.76 -14.21 38.91
C ASP A 338 13.84 -13.51 38.10
N ARG A 339 15.10 -13.92 38.29
CA ARG A 339 16.25 -13.45 37.54
C ARG A 339 17.38 -14.44 37.51
N SER A 340 18.10 -14.47 36.41
CA SER A 340 19.40 -15.10 36.21
C SER A 340 20.41 -14.08 35.72
N ALA A 341 21.50 -13.89 36.40
CA ALA A 341 22.46 -12.82 36.12
C ALA A 341 23.88 -13.35 35.94
N ASN A 342 24.60 -12.74 35.02
CA ASN A 342 26.02 -12.93 34.78
C ASN A 342 26.84 -11.78 35.41
N LEU A 343 28.15 -11.94 35.44
CA LEU A 343 29.05 -10.86 35.83
C LEU A 343 28.87 -9.66 34.88
N GLN A 344 28.71 -8.46 35.41
CA GLN A 344 28.49 -7.21 34.68
C GLN A 344 27.19 -7.18 33.83
N SER A 345 26.28 -8.12 34.04
CA SER A 345 24.99 -8.08 33.35
C SER A 345 24.13 -6.94 33.90
N ARG A 346 23.25 -6.40 33.02
CA ARG A 346 22.35 -5.31 33.37
C ARG A 346 21.01 -5.46 32.68
N ALA A 347 19.94 -5.18 33.42
CA ALA A 347 18.61 -4.96 32.85
C ALA A 347 18.01 -3.72 33.52
N THR A 348 17.59 -2.74 32.71
CA THR A 348 17.09 -1.46 33.24
C THR A 348 15.89 -0.97 32.45
N TRP A 349 14.89 -0.51 33.17
CA TRP A 349 13.84 0.33 32.56
C TRP A 349 14.41 1.71 32.29
N VAL A 350 14.12 2.22 31.10
CA VAL A 350 14.43 3.57 30.69
C VAL A 350 13.13 4.23 30.24
N ALA A 351 12.75 5.32 30.87
CA ALA A 351 11.59 6.13 30.50
C ALA A 351 12.06 7.46 29.89
N SER A 352 11.83 7.66 28.59
CA SER A 352 12.26 8.87 27.88
C SER A 352 11.07 9.70 27.45
N CYS A 353 11.12 11.01 27.69
CA CYS A 353 10.06 11.93 27.28
C CYS A 353 10.11 12.22 25.78
N VAL A 354 9.09 11.79 25.05
CA VAL A 354 8.98 11.96 23.59
C VAL A 354 8.21 13.22 23.21
N ALA A 355 7.20 13.58 24.00
CA ALA A 355 6.40 14.79 23.80
C ALA A 355 6.00 15.43 25.12
N GLY A 356 5.81 16.76 25.12
CA GLY A 356 5.51 17.56 26.28
C GLY A 356 6.60 18.59 26.56
N ARG A 357 6.45 19.36 27.64
CA ARG A 357 7.46 20.37 28.05
C ARG A 357 8.77 19.74 28.52
N GLY A 358 8.72 18.48 28.98
CA GLY A 358 9.87 17.70 29.40
C GLY A 358 10.58 16.93 28.28
N LYS A 359 10.27 17.18 27.00
CA LYS A 359 10.86 16.46 25.87
C LYS A 359 12.37 16.35 25.96
N GLY A 360 12.89 15.14 25.78
CA GLY A 360 14.34 14.84 25.85
C GLY A 360 14.85 14.46 27.25
N THR A 361 14.03 14.58 28.31
CA THR A 361 14.42 14.08 29.62
C THR A 361 14.24 12.56 29.72
N GLU A 362 15.13 11.92 30.48
CA GLU A 362 15.17 10.49 30.66
C GLU A 362 15.26 10.13 32.13
N GLN A 363 14.62 9.05 32.53
CA GLN A 363 14.74 8.42 33.85
C GLN A 363 15.11 6.97 33.67
N THR A 364 16.02 6.46 34.48
CA THR A 364 16.50 5.08 34.43
C THR A 364 16.34 4.40 35.77
N SER A 365 15.87 3.18 35.78
CA SER A 365 15.77 2.35 36.97
C SER A 365 17.16 1.89 37.46
N ILE A 366 17.21 1.36 38.69
CA ILE A 366 18.33 0.55 39.15
C ILE A 366 18.51 -0.68 38.24
N ASN A 367 19.66 -1.31 38.30
CA ASN A 367 19.89 -2.59 37.61
C ASN A 367 19.02 -3.69 38.25
N LEU A 368 18.06 -4.24 37.51
CA LEU A 368 17.10 -5.24 37.99
C LEU A 368 17.71 -6.64 38.18
N LEU A 369 18.89 -6.89 37.58
CA LEU A 369 19.63 -8.11 37.73
C LEU A 369 20.51 -8.12 39.00
N ASP A 370 20.59 -6.99 39.71
CA ASP A 370 21.35 -6.92 40.97
C ASP A 370 20.65 -7.75 42.05
N ARG A 371 21.46 -8.52 42.81
CA ARG A 371 20.98 -9.35 43.91
C ARG A 371 20.31 -8.57 45.05
N ALA A 372 20.67 -7.30 45.22
CA ALA A 372 20.04 -6.40 46.19
C ALA A 372 18.61 -6.04 45.86
N VAL A 373 18.17 -6.18 44.61
CA VAL A 373 16.78 -5.90 44.20
C VAL A 373 15.86 -6.97 44.80
N PRO A 374 14.81 -6.60 45.58
CA PRO A 374 13.93 -7.57 46.20
C PRO A 374 13.06 -8.29 45.16
N LEU A 375 12.93 -9.61 45.28
CA LEU A 375 11.96 -10.38 44.51
C LEU A 375 10.56 -10.27 45.11
N ASN A 376 9.54 -10.38 44.25
CA ASN A 376 8.14 -10.41 44.64
C ASN A 376 7.61 -9.14 45.39
N LYS A 377 8.38 -8.06 45.38
CA LYS A 377 7.99 -6.79 45.94
C LYS A 377 7.75 -5.72 44.86
N PRO A 378 6.79 -4.83 45.04
CA PRO A 378 6.57 -3.72 44.10
C PRO A 378 7.80 -2.79 44.11
N LEU A 379 8.25 -2.46 42.91
CA LEU A 379 9.29 -1.48 42.63
C LEU A 379 8.67 -0.33 41.85
N VAL A 380 9.20 0.88 42.04
CA VAL A 380 8.75 2.06 41.32
C VAL A 380 9.93 2.89 40.84
N MET A 381 9.76 3.58 39.74
CA MET A 381 10.65 4.66 39.31
C MET A 381 9.82 5.88 38.87
N PRO A 382 10.33 7.11 39.05
CA PRO A 382 9.64 8.28 38.54
C PRO A 382 9.60 8.27 37.02
N LEU A 383 8.53 8.81 36.43
CA LEU A 383 8.46 9.15 35.01
C LEU A 383 9.02 10.55 34.78
N PRO A 384 9.50 10.86 33.58
CA PRO A 384 9.91 12.22 33.22
C PRO A 384 8.79 13.22 33.48
N ALA A 385 9.12 14.31 34.21
CA ALA A 385 8.14 15.34 34.55
C ALA A 385 7.66 16.11 33.31
N ASN A 386 6.41 16.61 33.36
CA ASN A 386 5.81 17.42 32.29
C ASN A 386 5.81 16.76 30.91
N CYS A 387 5.70 15.43 30.87
CA CYS A 387 5.72 14.64 29.67
C CYS A 387 4.30 14.15 29.34
N THR A 388 3.85 14.38 28.11
CA THR A 388 2.55 13.92 27.62
C THR A 388 2.63 12.56 26.95
N VAL A 389 3.81 12.18 26.44
CA VAL A 389 4.08 10.88 25.85
C VAL A 389 5.45 10.40 26.30
N VAL A 390 5.49 9.23 26.91
CA VAL A 390 6.71 8.59 27.39
C VAL A 390 6.99 7.33 26.59
N ARG A 391 8.24 7.16 26.18
CA ARG A 391 8.75 5.88 25.69
C ARG A 391 9.28 5.12 26.89
N VAL A 392 8.83 3.88 27.06
CA VAL A 392 9.33 2.97 28.08
C VAL A 392 10.05 1.84 27.38
N ASP A 393 11.33 1.75 27.66
CA ASP A 393 12.28 0.81 27.06
C ASP A 393 12.82 -0.14 28.12
N MET A 394 12.94 -1.43 27.82
CA MET A 394 13.77 -2.36 28.59
C MET A 394 15.08 -2.57 27.85
N ARG A 395 16.18 -2.13 28.46
CA ARG A 395 17.55 -2.35 27.95
C ARG A 395 18.19 -3.49 28.70
N VAL A 396 18.76 -4.45 27.96
CA VAL A 396 19.40 -5.64 28.51
C VAL A 396 20.83 -5.73 28.01
N ALA A 397 21.75 -6.07 28.93
CA ALA A 397 23.12 -6.43 28.64
C ALA A 397 23.40 -7.80 29.27
N GLY A 398 23.82 -8.77 28.46
CA GLY A 398 24.04 -10.16 28.89
C GLY A 398 25.28 -10.37 29.77
N GLY A 399 26.17 -9.38 29.83
CA GLY A 399 27.39 -9.44 30.66
C GLY A 399 28.36 -10.51 30.22
N ILE A 400 29.23 -10.92 31.13
CA ILE A 400 30.26 -11.94 30.94
C ILE A 400 29.81 -13.24 31.61
N GLY A 401 29.64 -14.32 30.84
CA GLY A 401 29.17 -15.62 31.34
C GLY A 401 29.04 -16.63 30.22
N THR A 402 28.50 -17.79 30.54
CA THR A 402 28.28 -18.90 29.59
C THR A 402 26.79 -19.13 29.26
N SER A 403 25.91 -18.59 30.08
CA SER A 403 24.46 -18.75 29.92
C SER A 403 23.79 -17.40 29.67
N PRO A 404 22.67 -17.35 28.96
CA PRO A 404 21.89 -16.14 28.83
C PRO A 404 21.42 -15.62 30.20
N VAL A 405 21.32 -14.30 30.33
CA VAL A 405 20.61 -13.68 31.45
C VAL A 405 19.11 -13.75 31.20
N SER A 406 18.33 -13.85 32.26
CA SER A 406 16.87 -13.80 32.21
C SER A 406 16.35 -12.94 33.35
N LEU A 407 15.28 -12.21 33.10
CA LEU A 407 14.57 -11.37 34.06
C LEU A 407 13.05 -11.49 33.79
N ILE A 408 12.31 -11.99 34.77
CA ILE A 408 10.86 -12.08 34.69
C ILE A 408 10.24 -10.95 35.52
N VAL A 409 9.42 -10.14 34.85
CA VAL A 409 8.70 -8.99 35.45
C VAL A 409 7.20 -9.15 35.24
N ASP A 410 6.45 -8.82 36.28
CA ASP A 410 5.00 -8.74 36.16
C ASP A 410 4.45 -7.43 36.79
N ASN A 411 3.13 -7.33 36.80
CA ASN A 411 2.38 -6.23 37.47
C ASN A 411 2.85 -4.84 37.00
N LEU A 412 3.21 -4.73 35.72
CA LEU A 412 3.64 -3.48 35.11
C LEU A 412 2.47 -2.51 35.01
N GLY A 413 2.61 -1.34 35.61
CA GLY A 413 1.52 -0.35 35.69
C GLY A 413 2.01 1.09 35.82
N LEU A 414 1.15 2.02 35.43
CA LEU A 414 1.33 3.45 35.65
C LEU A 414 0.57 3.87 36.88
N VAL A 415 1.25 4.48 37.86
CA VAL A 415 0.66 4.88 39.15
C VAL A 415 0.94 6.34 39.48
N LYS A 416 0.06 6.95 40.26
CA LYS A 416 0.32 8.25 40.91
C LYS A 416 1.23 8.02 42.11
N ALA A 417 2.18 8.93 42.37
CA ALA A 417 2.88 8.91 43.64
C ALA A 417 1.85 9.04 44.77
N ALA A 418 1.98 8.22 45.83
CA ALA A 418 1.18 8.41 47.01
C ALA A 418 1.48 9.83 47.54
N SER A 419 0.44 10.62 47.82
CA SER A 419 0.62 11.87 48.53
C SER A 419 1.18 11.53 49.92
N VAL A 420 2.41 11.95 50.15
CA VAL A 420 2.97 11.92 51.53
C VAL A 420 2.18 12.99 52.28
N ASN A 421 1.17 12.56 53.06
CA ASN A 421 0.52 13.38 54.05
C ASN A 421 1.39 13.49 55.28
#